data_abbf80465c2103ce81ed7f3af2a8cd39
#
_entry.id   abbf80465c2103ce81ed7f3af2a8cd39
#
_cell.length_a   1.000
_cell.length_b   1.000
_cell.length_c   1.000
_cell.angle_alpha   90.00
_cell.angle_beta   90.00
_cell.angle_gamma   90.00
#
_symmetry.space_group_name_H-M   'P 1'
#
loop_
_entity.id
_entity.type
_entity.pdbx_description
1 polymer ?
#
loop_
_entity_poly.entity_id
_entity_poly.type
_entity_poly.pdbx_seq_one_letter_code
_entity_poly.pdbx_strand_id
1 'polypeptide(L)'
;MTTAEIVEDISLVSVADLVREAQIGNHDAMEALYNRFQNNILSIAYKRMGNWDEAQELSQDVFIQAFRRIGQLQTPEAFGGWLRQIVHRMAINRLTRRPKPNSVDQDVLEATACYDEEPIDAVLSTERTVKVRSGLDRLGELDRQTLVAFYLDGQSLLQMSQAFDAPVGTIKRRLHVARKRLAKECEELLGV
;
A
#
# COMPACT_ATOMS: atom_id res chain seq x y z
N MET A 1 -28.15 -23.21 -4.09
CA MET A 1 -26.78 -22.76 -3.80
C MET A 1 -26.83 -21.89 -2.56
N THR A 2 -26.19 -22.32 -1.50
CA THR A 2 -26.23 -21.68 -0.17
C THR A 2 -25.20 -20.54 -0.17
N THR A 3 -25.46 -19.48 0.57
CA THR A 3 -24.58 -18.29 0.72
C THR A 3 -23.12 -18.65 1.09
N ALA A 4 -22.92 -19.80 1.76
CA ALA A 4 -21.61 -20.34 2.11
C ALA A 4 -20.79 -20.83 0.90
N GLU A 5 -21.43 -21.44 -0.10
CA GLU A 5 -20.76 -21.91 -1.34
C GLU A 5 -20.30 -20.75 -2.23
N ILE A 6 -21.00 -19.61 -2.18
CA ILE A 6 -20.62 -18.42 -2.94
C ILE A 6 -19.42 -17.72 -2.30
N VAL A 7 -19.28 -17.77 -0.97
CA VAL A 7 -18.16 -17.13 -0.25
C VAL A 7 -16.85 -17.91 -0.41
N GLU A 8 -16.89 -19.26 -0.50
CA GLU A 8 -15.70 -20.07 -0.76
C GLU A 8 -15.15 -19.88 -2.17
N ASP A 9 -16.01 -19.67 -3.17
CA ASP A 9 -15.57 -19.48 -4.57
C ASP A 9 -14.88 -18.12 -4.80
N ILE A 10 -15.28 -17.08 -4.06
CA ILE A 10 -14.69 -15.72 -4.17
C ILE A 10 -13.27 -15.67 -3.55
N SER A 11 -12.95 -16.53 -2.58
CA SER A 11 -11.62 -16.57 -1.96
C SER A 11 -10.53 -17.09 -2.92
N LEU A 12 -10.90 -17.88 -3.91
CA LEU A 12 -10.02 -18.46 -4.93
C LEU A 12 -9.76 -17.54 -6.12
N VAL A 13 -10.57 -16.48 -6.30
CA VAL A 13 -10.40 -15.53 -7.41
C VAL A 13 -9.18 -14.64 -7.16
N SER A 14 -8.33 -14.50 -8.18
CA SER A 14 -7.13 -13.67 -8.04
C SER A 14 -7.49 -12.19 -7.83
N VAL A 15 -6.64 -11.46 -7.10
CA VAL A 15 -6.82 -9.99 -6.94
C VAL A 15 -6.87 -9.29 -8.28
N ALA A 16 -6.08 -9.75 -9.25
CA ALA A 16 -6.05 -9.16 -10.58
C ALA A 16 -7.39 -9.31 -11.32
N ASP A 17 -8.04 -10.47 -11.21
CA ASP A 17 -9.33 -10.71 -11.84
C ASP A 17 -10.43 -9.90 -11.16
N LEU A 18 -10.45 -9.83 -9.83
CA LEU A 18 -11.36 -8.96 -9.08
C LEU A 18 -11.20 -7.49 -9.50
N VAL A 19 -9.96 -7.02 -9.71
CA VAL A 19 -9.70 -5.65 -10.15
C VAL A 19 -10.25 -5.42 -11.56
N ARG A 20 -10.05 -6.35 -12.50
CA ARG A 20 -10.59 -6.24 -13.87
C ARG A 20 -12.11 -6.18 -13.86
N GLU A 21 -12.75 -7.03 -13.07
CA GLU A 21 -14.21 -7.01 -12.90
C GLU A 21 -14.69 -5.69 -12.25
N ALA A 22 -14.03 -5.21 -11.23
CA ALA A 22 -14.35 -3.93 -10.59
C ALA A 22 -14.16 -2.73 -11.56
N GLN A 23 -13.20 -2.80 -12.49
CA GLN A 23 -12.97 -1.76 -13.50
C GLN A 23 -14.13 -1.63 -14.49
N ILE A 24 -14.86 -2.71 -14.76
CA ILE A 24 -16.07 -2.70 -15.60
C ILE A 24 -17.35 -2.47 -14.79
N GLY A 25 -17.24 -2.17 -13.49
CA GLY A 25 -18.34 -1.78 -12.62
C GLY A 25 -19.02 -2.92 -11.87
N ASN A 26 -18.40 -4.10 -11.80
CA ASN A 26 -18.93 -5.22 -11.01
C ASN A 26 -18.85 -4.90 -9.51
N HIS A 27 -20.01 -4.75 -8.86
CA HIS A 27 -20.12 -4.42 -7.44
C HIS A 27 -19.66 -5.55 -6.53
N ASP A 28 -19.91 -6.80 -6.89
CA ASP A 28 -19.51 -7.98 -6.10
C ASP A 28 -17.98 -8.09 -6.05
N ALA A 29 -17.31 -7.77 -7.16
CA ALA A 29 -15.85 -7.70 -7.20
C ALA A 29 -15.29 -6.55 -6.36
N MET A 30 -15.96 -5.39 -6.31
CA MET A 30 -15.58 -4.28 -5.43
C MET A 30 -15.74 -4.65 -3.96
N GLU A 31 -16.83 -5.33 -3.60
CA GLU A 31 -17.06 -5.83 -2.25
C GLU A 31 -16.01 -6.87 -1.84
N ALA A 32 -15.69 -7.80 -2.71
CA ALA A 32 -14.63 -8.78 -2.47
C ALA A 32 -13.26 -8.14 -2.24
N LEU A 33 -12.90 -7.12 -3.04
CA LEU A 33 -11.67 -6.33 -2.83
C LEU A 33 -11.71 -5.57 -1.51
N TYR A 34 -12.85 -4.97 -1.15
CA TYR A 34 -13.02 -4.29 0.12
C TYR A 34 -12.78 -5.26 1.29
N ASN A 35 -13.49 -6.39 1.32
CA ASN A 35 -13.40 -7.39 2.38
C ASN A 35 -11.98 -7.93 2.54
N ARG A 36 -11.26 -8.13 1.43
CA ARG A 36 -9.88 -8.65 1.42
C ARG A 36 -8.85 -7.65 1.94
N PHE A 37 -9.06 -6.35 1.76
CA PHE A 37 -8.06 -5.32 2.07
C PHE A 37 -8.43 -4.41 3.25
N GLN A 38 -9.67 -4.39 3.75
CA GLN A 38 -10.15 -3.46 4.77
C GLN A 38 -9.31 -3.49 6.05
N ASN A 39 -8.99 -4.67 6.57
CA ASN A 39 -8.21 -4.81 7.81
C ASN A 39 -6.77 -4.28 7.63
N ASN A 40 -6.17 -4.55 6.48
CA ASN A 40 -4.83 -4.06 6.16
C ASN A 40 -4.79 -2.53 6.06
N ILE A 41 -5.76 -1.94 5.36
CA ILE A 41 -5.86 -0.48 5.21
C ILE A 41 -6.19 0.19 6.54
N LEU A 42 -7.10 -0.37 7.34
CA LEU A 42 -7.45 0.13 8.67
C LEU A 42 -6.22 0.11 9.61
N SER A 43 -5.43 -0.97 9.58
CA SER A 43 -4.19 -1.08 10.36
C SER A 43 -3.18 0.00 9.98
N ILE A 44 -2.98 0.25 8.66
CA ILE A 44 -2.10 1.31 8.18
C ILE A 44 -2.62 2.69 8.59
N ALA A 45 -3.92 2.93 8.44
CA ALA A 45 -4.58 4.17 8.83
C ALA A 45 -4.40 4.42 10.34
N TYR A 46 -4.62 3.42 11.18
CA TYR A 46 -4.46 3.51 12.62
C TYR A 46 -3.01 3.83 13.03
N LYS A 47 -2.03 3.16 12.44
CA LYS A 47 -0.60 3.45 12.67
C LYS A 47 -0.24 4.90 12.34
N ARG A 48 -0.94 5.53 11.40
CA ARG A 48 -0.67 6.91 10.96
C ARG A 48 -1.46 7.96 11.74
N MET A 49 -2.69 7.65 12.12
CA MET A 49 -3.60 8.61 12.77
C MET A 49 -3.49 8.58 14.30
N GLY A 50 -3.15 7.43 14.90
CA GLY A 50 -3.10 7.23 16.34
C GLY A 50 -4.47 7.24 17.04
N ASN A 51 -5.56 7.41 16.27
CA ASN A 51 -6.94 7.45 16.75
C ASN A 51 -7.79 6.50 15.93
N TRP A 52 -8.62 5.68 16.61
CA TRP A 52 -9.41 4.63 15.95
C TRP A 52 -10.51 5.19 15.05
N ASP A 53 -11.26 6.18 15.53
CA ASP A 53 -12.37 6.75 14.77
C ASP A 53 -11.87 7.44 13.50
N GLU A 54 -10.78 8.20 13.62
CA GLU A 54 -10.13 8.82 12.47
C GLU A 54 -9.53 7.80 11.49
N ALA A 55 -9.03 6.68 12.00
CA ALA A 55 -8.51 5.60 11.16
C ALA A 55 -9.63 4.91 10.38
N GLN A 56 -10.78 4.68 11.01
CA GLN A 56 -11.96 4.14 10.33
C GLN A 56 -12.46 5.06 9.24
N GLU A 57 -12.62 6.35 9.54
CA GLU A 57 -13.04 7.35 8.57
C GLU A 57 -12.04 7.45 7.40
N LEU A 58 -10.74 7.49 7.70
CA LEU A 58 -9.70 7.49 6.68
C LEU A 58 -9.76 6.24 5.81
N SER A 59 -9.96 5.06 6.42
CA SER A 59 -10.06 3.79 5.70
C SER A 59 -11.22 3.80 4.72
N GLN A 60 -12.41 4.26 5.13
CA GLN A 60 -13.58 4.38 4.26
C GLN A 60 -13.31 5.33 3.09
N ASP A 61 -12.76 6.51 3.36
CA ASP A 61 -12.42 7.49 2.32
C ASP A 61 -11.41 6.94 1.31
N VAL A 62 -10.46 6.12 1.76
CA VAL A 62 -9.47 5.46 0.90
C VAL A 62 -10.16 4.55 -0.10
N PHE A 63 -11.11 3.70 0.33
CA PHE A 63 -11.83 2.81 -0.57
C PHE A 63 -12.75 3.58 -1.53
N ILE A 64 -13.44 4.62 -1.05
CA ILE A 64 -14.25 5.50 -1.92
C ILE A 64 -13.37 6.10 -3.02
N GLN A 65 -12.20 6.62 -2.66
CA GLN A 65 -11.26 7.18 -3.64
C GLN A 65 -10.68 6.14 -4.56
N ALA A 66 -10.35 4.95 -4.04
CA ALA A 66 -9.81 3.85 -4.82
C ALA A 66 -10.82 3.39 -5.89
N PHE A 67 -12.05 3.10 -5.51
CA PHE A 67 -13.07 2.64 -6.47
C PHE A 67 -13.44 3.69 -7.50
N ARG A 68 -13.48 4.98 -7.13
CA ARG A 68 -13.64 6.08 -8.11
C ARG A 68 -12.54 6.14 -9.17
N ARG A 69 -11.36 5.62 -8.86
CA ARG A 69 -10.16 5.71 -9.72
C ARG A 69 -9.64 4.36 -10.18
N ILE A 70 -10.36 3.28 -9.91
CA ILE A 70 -9.89 1.93 -10.22
C ILE A 70 -9.63 1.72 -11.71
N GLY A 71 -10.39 2.39 -12.57
CA GLY A 71 -10.18 2.40 -14.02
C GLY A 71 -8.84 3.02 -14.47
N GLN A 72 -8.14 3.76 -13.60
CA GLN A 72 -6.82 4.32 -13.90
C GLN A 72 -5.67 3.34 -13.57
N LEU A 73 -5.96 2.22 -12.90
CA LEU A 73 -4.97 1.22 -12.53
C LEU A 73 -4.62 0.34 -13.73
N GLN A 74 -3.45 0.57 -14.33
CA GLN A 74 -3.01 -0.17 -15.51
C GLN A 74 -2.53 -1.59 -15.22
N THR A 75 -2.06 -1.85 -14.00
CA THR A 75 -1.52 -3.15 -13.58
C THR A 75 -2.38 -3.68 -12.42
N PRO A 76 -3.37 -4.54 -12.69
CA PRO A 76 -4.30 -5.04 -11.67
C PRO A 76 -3.60 -5.73 -10.49
N GLU A 77 -2.50 -6.41 -10.73
CA GLU A 77 -1.67 -7.10 -9.74
C GLU A 77 -1.07 -6.11 -8.70
N ALA A 78 -0.92 -4.84 -9.07
CA ALA A 78 -0.39 -3.79 -8.20
C ALA A 78 -1.43 -3.16 -7.26
N PHE A 79 -2.69 -3.64 -7.25
CA PHE A 79 -3.80 -3.03 -6.51
C PHE A 79 -3.48 -2.81 -5.02
N GLY A 80 -2.94 -3.81 -4.32
CA GLY A 80 -2.60 -3.69 -2.90
C GLY A 80 -1.55 -2.60 -2.63
N GLY A 81 -0.52 -2.51 -3.48
CA GLY A 81 0.51 -1.46 -3.40
C GLY A 81 -0.06 -0.07 -3.72
N TRP A 82 -0.93 0.01 -4.73
CA TRP A 82 -1.61 1.24 -5.11
C TRP A 82 -2.55 1.74 -4.01
N LEU A 83 -3.31 0.84 -3.37
CA LEU A 83 -4.20 1.16 -2.26
C LEU A 83 -3.42 1.69 -1.05
N ARG A 84 -2.26 1.07 -0.71
CA ARG A 84 -1.34 1.57 0.32
C ARG A 84 -0.86 3.00 0.03
N GLN A 85 -0.56 3.32 -1.21
CA GLN A 85 -0.19 4.69 -1.60
C GLN A 85 -1.32 5.70 -1.38
N ILE A 86 -2.57 5.30 -1.61
CA ILE A 86 -3.72 6.16 -1.37
C ILE A 86 -3.83 6.45 0.13
N VAL A 87 -3.79 5.43 1.00
CA VAL A 87 -3.92 5.65 2.46
C VAL A 87 -2.78 6.50 3.01
N HIS A 88 -1.53 6.27 2.59
CA HIS A 88 -0.40 7.08 3.03
C HIS A 88 -0.56 8.56 2.66
N ARG A 89 -0.93 8.85 1.41
CA ARG A 89 -1.16 10.23 0.95
C ARG A 89 -2.29 10.90 1.69
N MET A 90 -3.40 10.19 1.89
CA MET A 90 -4.56 10.74 2.57
C MET A 90 -4.27 11.00 4.04
N ALA A 91 -3.54 10.10 4.72
CA ALA A 91 -3.09 10.30 6.09
C ALA A 91 -2.20 11.55 6.22
N ILE A 92 -1.18 11.69 5.37
CA ILE A 92 -0.32 12.86 5.37
C ILE A 92 -1.13 14.14 5.13
N ASN A 93 -2.04 14.15 4.15
CA ASN A 93 -2.88 15.30 3.87
C ASN A 93 -3.79 15.68 5.05
N ARG A 94 -4.32 14.69 5.79
CA ARG A 94 -5.12 14.95 7.01
C ARG A 94 -4.26 15.54 8.12
N LEU A 95 -3.07 14.97 8.36
CA LEU A 95 -2.14 15.45 9.40
C LEU A 95 -1.60 16.86 9.10
N THR A 96 -1.30 17.17 7.84
CA THR A 96 -0.78 18.50 7.45
C THR A 96 -1.85 19.59 7.45
N ARG A 97 -3.13 19.26 7.28
CA ARG A 97 -4.24 20.21 7.32
C ARG A 97 -4.72 20.51 8.75
N ARG A 98 -4.31 19.73 9.74
CA ARG A 98 -4.60 20.05 11.15
C ARG A 98 -3.82 21.30 11.55
N PRO A 99 -4.45 22.30 12.22
CA PRO A 99 -3.70 23.31 12.96
C PRO A 99 -2.88 22.56 14.02
N LYS A 100 -1.55 22.74 14.03
CA LYS A 100 -0.67 22.10 15.00
C LYS A 100 -1.13 22.45 16.40
N PRO A 101 -1.61 21.54 17.24
CA PRO A 101 -1.57 21.73 18.67
C PRO A 101 -0.08 21.60 19.06
N ASN A 102 0.35 22.48 19.97
CA ASN A 102 1.69 22.50 20.51
C ASN A 102 2.13 21.10 20.97
N SER A 103 3.34 20.75 20.59
CA SER A 103 4.19 19.68 21.08
C SER A 103 3.65 18.88 22.28
N VAL A 104 3.30 17.61 22.04
CA VAL A 104 3.30 16.57 23.07
C VAL A 104 3.83 15.30 22.44
N ASP A 105 4.92 14.85 23.00
CA ASP A 105 5.56 13.54 23.04
C ASP A 105 5.36 12.56 21.87
N GLN A 106 6.47 12.40 21.18
CA GLN A 106 6.78 11.37 20.23
C GLN A 106 7.23 10.10 20.97
N ASP A 107 6.32 9.49 21.73
CA ASP A 107 6.45 8.17 22.32
C ASP A 107 5.15 7.42 22.09
N VAL A 108 5.01 6.84 20.90
CA VAL A 108 3.94 5.89 20.65
C VAL A 108 4.48 4.69 19.89
N LEU A 109 4.88 3.71 20.70
CA LEU A 109 4.32 2.35 20.69
C LEU A 109 4.50 1.59 19.38
N GLU A 110 5.45 0.67 19.46
CA GLU A 110 5.40 -0.62 18.80
C GLU A 110 4.05 -1.32 19.09
N ALA A 111 3.04 -0.95 18.33
CA ALA A 111 1.81 -1.73 18.29
C ALA A 111 2.04 -2.88 17.31
N THR A 112 2.35 -4.04 17.87
CA THR A 112 2.34 -5.34 17.21
C THR A 112 0.99 -5.51 16.54
N ALA A 113 0.97 -5.49 15.20
CA ALA A 113 -0.21 -5.84 14.44
C ALA A 113 -0.44 -7.34 14.60
N CYS A 114 -1.53 -7.71 15.29
CA CYS A 114 -2.08 -9.05 15.17
C CYS A 114 -2.63 -9.19 13.75
N TYR A 115 -1.93 -9.91 12.93
CA TYR A 115 -2.44 -10.47 11.69
C TYR A 115 -2.96 -11.86 12.06
N ASP A 116 -4.27 -12.08 11.96
CA ASP A 116 -4.82 -13.41 11.75
C ASP A 116 -4.59 -13.76 10.27
N GLU A 117 -3.33 -13.95 9.91
CA GLU A 117 -2.94 -14.60 8.66
C GLU A 117 -2.92 -16.11 8.94
N GLU A 118 -3.50 -16.91 8.07
CA GLU A 118 -3.30 -18.36 8.15
C GLU A 118 -1.79 -18.66 8.21
N PRO A 119 -1.33 -19.65 8.99
CA PRO A 119 0.11 -19.87 9.22
C PRO A 119 0.95 -20.00 7.96
N ILE A 120 0.36 -20.49 6.86
CA ILE A 120 1.06 -20.66 5.59
C ILE A 120 1.23 -19.33 4.83
N ASP A 121 0.22 -18.44 4.89
CA ASP A 121 0.29 -17.11 4.27
C ASP A 121 1.24 -16.19 5.04
N ALA A 122 1.31 -16.32 6.36
CA ALA A 122 2.27 -15.61 7.20
C ALA A 122 3.73 -15.99 6.86
N VAL A 123 4.01 -17.28 6.65
CA VAL A 123 5.36 -17.74 6.24
C VAL A 123 5.71 -17.20 4.85
N LEU A 124 4.81 -17.29 3.87
CA LEU A 124 5.03 -16.79 2.52
C LEU A 124 5.17 -15.26 2.48
N SER A 125 4.41 -14.53 3.31
CA SER A 125 4.52 -13.07 3.42
C SER A 125 5.85 -12.67 4.07
N THR A 126 6.33 -13.42 5.06
CA THR A 126 7.61 -13.21 5.72
C THR A 126 8.77 -13.42 4.76
N GLU A 127 8.77 -14.50 3.99
CA GLU A 127 9.81 -14.77 2.98
C GLU A 127 9.85 -13.68 1.90
N ARG A 128 8.69 -13.26 1.39
CA ARG A 128 8.60 -12.15 0.42
C ARG A 128 9.12 -10.85 1.02
N THR A 129 8.79 -10.58 2.28
CA THR A 129 9.25 -9.37 2.99
C THR A 129 10.77 -9.39 3.16
N VAL A 130 11.36 -10.52 3.55
CA VAL A 130 12.82 -10.70 3.67
C VAL A 130 13.50 -10.48 2.32
N LYS A 131 12.96 -11.07 1.25
CA LYS A 131 13.50 -10.91 -0.12
C LYS A 131 13.47 -9.46 -0.60
N VAL A 132 12.36 -8.77 -0.39
CA VAL A 132 12.23 -7.34 -0.76
C VAL A 132 13.19 -6.48 0.06
N ARG A 133 13.36 -6.73 1.37
CA ARG A 133 14.35 -6.03 2.20
C ARG A 133 15.76 -6.27 1.70
N SER A 134 16.13 -7.53 1.45
CA SER A 134 17.44 -7.88 0.90
C SER A 134 17.67 -7.25 -0.48
N GLY A 135 16.65 -7.19 -1.32
CA GLY A 135 16.70 -6.48 -2.61
C GLY A 135 16.90 -4.98 -2.45
N LEU A 136 16.22 -4.35 -1.49
CA LEU A 136 16.41 -2.93 -1.17
C LEU A 136 17.81 -2.62 -0.67
N ASP A 137 18.40 -3.50 0.13
CA ASP A 137 19.76 -3.34 0.67
C ASP A 137 20.86 -3.45 -0.40
N ARG A 138 20.57 -4.14 -1.51
CA ARG A 138 21.47 -4.25 -2.66
C ARG A 138 21.38 -3.09 -3.63
N LEU A 139 20.34 -2.26 -3.53
CA LEU A 139 20.20 -1.08 -4.37
C LEU A 139 21.21 0.00 -3.98
N GLY A 140 21.61 0.81 -4.95
CA GLY A 140 22.34 2.05 -4.68
C GLY A 140 21.51 2.99 -3.79
N GLU A 141 22.21 3.73 -2.91
CA GLU A 141 21.59 4.56 -1.86
C GLU A 141 20.50 5.50 -2.39
N LEU A 142 20.72 6.15 -3.54
CA LEU A 142 19.74 7.06 -4.14
C LEU A 142 18.45 6.35 -4.57
N ASP A 143 18.55 5.14 -5.14
CA ASP A 143 17.41 4.35 -5.55
C ASP A 143 16.62 3.86 -4.33
N ARG A 144 17.34 3.37 -3.30
CA ARG A 144 16.77 2.94 -2.03
C ARG A 144 16.02 4.09 -1.36
N GLN A 145 16.65 5.24 -1.17
CA GLN A 145 16.01 6.42 -0.58
C GLN A 145 14.80 6.88 -1.37
N THR A 146 14.86 6.84 -2.71
CA THR A 146 13.74 7.22 -3.58
C THR A 146 12.53 6.29 -3.35
N LEU A 147 12.76 4.97 -3.24
CA LEU A 147 11.70 4.00 -2.98
C LEU A 147 11.16 4.13 -1.54
N VAL A 148 12.02 4.27 -0.55
CA VAL A 148 11.62 4.46 0.85
C VAL A 148 10.76 5.71 1.00
N ALA A 149 11.22 6.86 0.50
CA ALA A 149 10.48 8.11 0.57
C ALA A 149 9.08 8.00 -0.05
N PHE A 150 8.96 7.30 -1.19
CA PHE A 150 7.67 7.16 -1.86
C PHE A 150 6.76 6.11 -1.22
N TYR A 151 7.30 4.91 -0.89
CA TYR A 151 6.49 3.76 -0.47
C TYR A 151 6.33 3.62 1.04
N LEU A 152 7.34 3.98 1.83
CA LEU A 152 7.32 3.84 3.28
C LEU A 152 6.95 5.16 3.96
N ASP A 153 7.60 6.27 3.56
CA ASP A 153 7.31 7.59 4.15
C ASP A 153 6.08 8.26 3.53
N GLY A 154 5.56 7.72 2.41
CA GLY A 154 4.36 8.22 1.74
C GLY A 154 4.51 9.62 1.15
N GLN A 155 5.74 10.06 0.86
CA GLN A 155 5.97 11.39 0.30
C GLN A 155 5.33 11.54 -1.08
N SER A 156 4.72 12.69 -1.33
CA SER A 156 4.25 13.06 -2.66
C SER A 156 5.43 13.39 -3.58
N LEU A 157 5.21 13.31 -4.90
CA LEU A 157 6.26 13.68 -5.87
C LEU A 157 6.75 15.12 -5.70
N LEU A 158 5.89 16.02 -5.21
CA LEU A 158 6.25 17.41 -4.93
C LEU A 158 7.15 17.52 -3.70
N GLN A 159 6.81 16.80 -2.62
CA GLN A 159 7.64 16.73 -1.40
C GLN A 159 9.00 16.10 -1.72
N MET A 160 9.03 15.01 -2.49
CA MET A 160 10.28 14.40 -2.96
C MET A 160 11.09 15.35 -3.84
N SER A 161 10.44 16.15 -4.70
CA SER A 161 11.10 17.15 -5.53
C SER A 161 11.85 18.18 -4.68
N GLN A 162 11.25 18.59 -3.57
CA GLN A 162 11.87 19.51 -2.60
C GLN A 162 12.96 18.80 -1.78
N ALA A 163 12.70 17.61 -1.27
CA ALA A 163 13.64 16.88 -0.41
C ALA A 163 14.91 16.44 -1.15
N PHE A 164 14.78 16.05 -2.41
CA PHE A 164 15.91 15.62 -3.25
C PHE A 164 16.49 16.72 -4.14
N ASP A 165 16.01 17.94 -4.01
CA ASP A 165 16.39 19.10 -4.87
C ASP A 165 16.42 18.71 -6.35
N ALA A 166 15.32 18.15 -6.85
CA ALA A 166 15.23 17.62 -8.21
C ALA A 166 13.83 17.83 -8.80
N PRO A 167 13.72 18.19 -10.09
CA PRO A 167 12.43 18.37 -10.75
C PRO A 167 11.53 17.14 -10.61
N VAL A 168 10.21 17.33 -10.51
CA VAL A 168 9.21 16.26 -10.39
C VAL A 168 9.35 15.20 -11.50
N GLY A 169 9.69 15.63 -12.73
CA GLY A 169 9.97 14.73 -13.85
C GLY A 169 11.16 13.79 -13.58
N THR A 170 12.21 14.32 -12.96
CA THR A 170 13.38 13.55 -12.54
C THR A 170 13.02 12.55 -11.45
N ILE A 171 12.20 12.94 -10.46
CA ILE A 171 11.70 12.03 -9.41
C ILE A 171 10.89 10.88 -10.01
N LYS A 172 9.99 11.17 -10.97
CA LYS A 172 9.23 10.12 -11.69
C LYS A 172 10.15 9.13 -12.39
N ARG A 173 11.18 9.62 -13.09
CA ARG A 173 12.16 8.78 -13.78
C ARG A 173 12.97 7.94 -12.77
N ARG A 174 13.44 8.52 -11.67
CA ARG A 174 14.18 7.81 -10.61
C ARG A 174 13.32 6.68 -10.03
N LEU A 175 12.06 6.95 -9.69
CA LEU A 175 11.13 5.92 -9.21
C LEU A 175 10.94 4.78 -10.20
N HIS A 176 10.83 5.09 -11.50
CA HIS A 176 10.70 4.07 -12.53
C HIS A 176 11.95 3.19 -12.62
N VAL A 177 13.13 3.80 -12.62
CA VAL A 177 14.41 3.07 -12.71
C VAL A 177 14.64 2.25 -11.44
N ALA A 178 14.42 2.82 -10.25
CA ALA A 178 14.61 2.15 -8.98
C ALA A 178 13.69 0.92 -8.84
N ARG A 179 12.43 1.01 -9.30
CA ARG A 179 11.51 -0.16 -9.35
C ARG A 179 12.04 -1.28 -10.23
N LYS A 180 12.53 -0.95 -11.42
CA LYS A 180 13.12 -1.96 -12.34
C LYS A 180 14.32 -2.65 -11.73
N ARG A 181 15.19 -1.89 -11.06
CA ARG A 181 16.37 -2.44 -10.40
C ARG A 181 15.97 -3.32 -9.21
N LEU A 182 15.02 -2.87 -8.39
CA LEU A 182 14.51 -3.69 -7.28
C LEU A 182 13.87 -4.99 -7.79
N ALA A 183 13.08 -4.94 -8.86
CA ALA A 183 12.48 -6.14 -9.45
C ALA A 183 13.56 -7.15 -9.87
N LYS A 184 14.62 -6.67 -10.54
CA LYS A 184 15.74 -7.51 -10.93
C LYS A 184 16.46 -8.15 -9.74
N GLU A 185 16.76 -7.37 -8.69
CA GLU A 185 17.36 -7.90 -7.45
C GLU A 185 16.46 -8.95 -6.78
N CYS A 186 15.15 -8.76 -6.79
CA CYS A 186 14.21 -9.73 -6.25
C CYS A 186 14.13 -11.00 -7.11
N GLU A 187 14.19 -10.90 -8.44
CA GLU A 187 14.24 -12.04 -9.36
C GLU A 187 15.50 -12.87 -9.14
N GLU A 188 16.67 -12.24 -9.03
CA GLU A 188 17.94 -12.91 -8.73
C GLU A 188 17.92 -13.66 -7.38
N LEU A 189 17.18 -13.15 -6.39
CA LEU A 189 16.96 -13.80 -5.10
C LEU A 189 15.96 -14.97 -5.16
N LEU A 190 15.17 -15.06 -6.22
CA LEU A 190 14.24 -16.17 -6.46
C LEU A 190 14.89 -17.35 -7.19
N GLY A 191 16.10 -17.19 -7.74
CA GLY A 191 16.81 -18.24 -8.43
C GLY A 191 16.16 -18.67 -9.77
N VAL A 192 15.44 -17.74 -10.43
CA VAL A 192 14.89 -17.93 -11.79
C VAL A 192 15.74 -17.20 -12.79
#